data_d025a51b76bdb575acc94a42b5b57609
#
_entry.id   d025a51b76bdb575acc94a42b5b57609
#
_cell.length_a   1.000
_cell.length_b   1.000
_cell.length_c   1.000
_cell.angle_alpha   90.00
_cell.angle_beta   90.00
_cell.angle_gamma   90.00
#
_symmetry.space_group_name_H-M   'P 1'
#
loop_
_entity.id
_entity.type
_entity.pdbx_description
1 polymer ?
#
loop_
_entity_poly.entity_id
_entity_poly.type
_entity_poly.pdbx_seq_one_letter_code
_entity_poly.pdbx_strand_id
1 'polypeptide(L)'
;MNTAEGAGATEFPEQWSRNAARFAAGIGLAGPGIPMFFQGDEFGAQNDFRWGNPSSWDSDWIWEGLGKDWNWDKVTFNDARKGTYERLFKVSPEERTKDAEYQGLSVEDRKVFEHLAGMPGERRTEAMLDITRRQSFHFYKDAIALRGSSPAFRADAEVKRVYTHNEDAVMAFTRKSGDEEYLVVASLNRKNLEGYTMPLPPGNWKEVLNSDAAAYGGSNFGNGNYGATLSGGNMKVNVPAAGYVVLRKQ
;
A
#
# COMPACT_ATOMS: atom_id res chain seq x y z
N MET A 1 -0.05 17.71 -4.97
CA MET A 1 0.16 16.76 -6.10
C MET A 1 -1.20 16.21 -6.46
N ASN A 2 -1.87 16.83 -7.42
CA ASN A 2 -3.25 16.51 -7.78
C ASN A 2 -3.23 15.34 -8.77
N THR A 3 -3.24 14.13 -8.30
CA THR A 3 -3.33 12.92 -9.13
C THR A 3 -4.77 12.54 -9.48
N ALA A 4 -5.74 13.34 -9.00
CA ALA A 4 -7.16 13.10 -9.18
C ALA A 4 -7.91 14.28 -9.84
N GLU A 5 -7.21 15.28 -10.41
CA GLU A 5 -7.88 16.31 -11.19
C GLU A 5 -8.43 15.70 -12.48
N GLY A 6 -9.73 15.42 -12.47
CA GLY A 6 -10.47 14.83 -13.57
C GLY A 6 -11.22 13.55 -13.25
N ALA A 7 -10.87 12.86 -12.17
CA ALA A 7 -11.67 11.75 -11.70
C ALA A 7 -12.89 12.31 -10.96
N GLY A 8 -14.06 12.16 -11.51
CA GLY A 8 -15.31 12.34 -10.76
C GLY A 8 -15.28 11.44 -9.52
N ALA A 9 -16.06 11.75 -8.50
CA ALA A 9 -16.11 11.00 -7.24
C ALA A 9 -16.41 9.48 -7.40
N THR A 10 -16.63 9.02 -8.62
CA THR A 10 -16.95 7.66 -9.03
C THR A 10 -15.85 6.97 -9.85
N GLU A 11 -14.76 7.67 -10.20
CA GLU A 11 -13.66 7.05 -10.93
C GLU A 11 -12.70 6.34 -9.98
N PHE A 12 -12.38 5.11 -10.36
CA PHE A 12 -11.45 4.27 -9.61
C PHE A 12 -10.01 4.74 -9.90
N PRO A 13 -9.25 5.22 -8.89
CA PRO A 13 -7.89 5.70 -9.13
C PRO A 13 -6.99 4.55 -9.60
N GLU A 14 -6.16 4.82 -10.60
CA GLU A 14 -5.18 3.85 -11.11
C GLU A 14 -4.22 3.37 -10.03
N GLN A 15 -3.73 2.13 -10.17
CA GLN A 15 -2.77 1.52 -9.24
C GLN A 15 -1.54 2.40 -9.01
N TRP A 16 -1.00 2.99 -10.09
CA TRP A 16 0.16 3.86 -9.98
C TRP A 16 -0.12 5.10 -9.11
N SER A 17 -1.28 5.71 -9.24
CA SER A 17 -1.69 6.88 -8.44
C SER A 17 -1.82 6.50 -6.97
N ARG A 18 -2.37 5.33 -6.67
CA ARG A 18 -2.47 4.82 -5.29
C ARG A 18 -1.08 4.51 -4.71
N ASN A 19 -0.18 3.94 -5.53
CA ASN A 19 1.19 3.69 -5.12
C ASN A 19 1.93 5.01 -4.82
N ALA A 20 1.80 6.02 -5.70
CA ALA A 20 2.43 7.32 -5.53
C ALA A 20 1.91 8.05 -4.28
N ALA A 21 0.63 7.94 -3.96
CA ALA A 21 0.06 8.50 -2.73
C ALA A 21 0.67 7.82 -1.49
N ARG A 22 0.74 6.48 -1.47
CA ARG A 22 1.40 5.73 -0.38
C ARG A 22 2.90 6.06 -0.28
N PHE A 23 3.58 6.22 -1.43
CA PHE A 23 4.97 6.66 -1.46
C PHE A 23 5.14 8.02 -0.77
N ALA A 24 4.35 9.02 -1.15
CA ALA A 24 4.44 10.37 -0.57
C ALA A 24 4.19 10.36 0.94
N ALA A 25 3.11 9.72 1.39
CA ALA A 25 2.79 9.57 2.80
C ALA A 25 3.89 8.81 3.57
N GLY A 26 4.35 7.69 3.00
CA GLY A 26 5.34 6.82 3.64
C GLY A 26 6.70 7.48 3.78
N ILE A 27 7.16 8.22 2.77
CA ILE A 27 8.41 9.00 2.86
C ILE A 27 8.26 10.10 3.92
N GLY A 28 7.10 10.76 4.01
CA GLY A 28 6.81 11.70 5.10
C GLY A 28 6.87 11.06 6.48
N LEU A 29 6.31 9.86 6.63
CA LEU A 29 6.30 9.11 7.89
C LEU A 29 7.66 8.50 8.25
N ALA A 30 8.42 8.01 7.28
CA ALA A 30 9.76 7.44 7.48
C ALA A 30 10.86 8.51 7.55
N GLY A 31 10.61 9.70 7.00
CA GLY A 31 11.55 10.81 6.92
C GLY A 31 11.83 11.51 8.26
N PRO A 32 12.79 12.45 8.28
CA PRO A 32 13.07 13.28 9.44
C PRO A 32 11.95 14.32 9.66
N GLY A 33 11.89 14.90 10.86
CA GLY A 33 10.95 15.94 11.21
C GLY A 33 9.61 15.41 11.70
N ILE A 34 8.63 16.31 11.76
CA ILE A 34 7.27 16.00 12.21
C ILE A 34 6.42 15.79 10.96
N PRO A 35 5.90 14.56 10.74
CA PRO A 35 5.05 14.31 9.58
C PRO A 35 3.73 15.06 9.70
N MET A 36 3.28 15.61 8.60
CA MET A 36 1.94 16.22 8.47
C MET A 36 1.23 15.57 7.30
N PHE A 37 -0.04 15.24 7.49
CA PHE A 37 -0.97 14.87 6.44
C PHE A 37 -2.34 15.45 6.77
N PHE A 38 -3.15 15.66 5.75
CA PHE A 38 -4.49 16.18 5.94
C PHE A 38 -5.45 15.08 6.36
N GLN A 39 -6.44 15.45 7.16
CA GLN A 39 -7.54 14.56 7.49
C GLN A 39 -8.23 14.10 6.21
N GLY A 40 -8.30 12.78 6.01
CA GLY A 40 -8.84 12.15 4.81
C GLY A 40 -7.79 11.58 3.87
N ASP A 41 -6.51 11.98 3.96
CA ASP A 41 -5.45 11.40 3.16
C ASP A 41 -5.33 9.88 3.43
N GLU A 42 -5.56 9.48 4.69
CA GLU A 42 -5.44 8.10 5.16
C GLU A 42 -6.42 7.13 4.48
N PHE A 43 -7.52 7.63 3.93
CA PHE A 43 -8.48 6.84 3.16
C PHE A 43 -8.73 7.40 1.75
N GLY A 44 -7.87 8.33 1.29
CA GLY A 44 -7.94 8.88 -0.06
C GLY A 44 -9.23 9.66 -0.32
N ALA A 45 -9.64 10.52 0.62
CA ALA A 45 -10.83 11.37 0.46
C ALA A 45 -10.74 12.20 -0.82
N GLN A 46 -11.81 12.21 -1.60
CA GLN A 46 -11.93 12.94 -2.87
C GLN A 46 -12.87 14.15 -2.79
N ASN A 47 -13.31 14.50 -1.59
CA ASN A 47 -14.20 15.64 -1.38
C ASN A 47 -13.42 16.95 -1.43
N ASP A 48 -14.03 17.95 -2.05
CA ASP A 48 -13.54 19.34 -1.98
C ASP A 48 -13.46 19.79 -0.52
N PHE A 49 -12.42 20.55 -0.18
CA PHE A 49 -12.30 21.21 1.14
C PHE A 49 -13.36 22.30 1.31
N ARG A 50 -14.64 21.95 1.26
CA ARG A 50 -15.76 22.87 1.52
C ARG A 50 -16.17 22.74 2.98
N TRP A 51 -16.20 23.88 3.65
CA TRP A 51 -16.77 23.98 5.00
C TRP A 51 -18.17 23.38 5.02
N GLY A 52 -18.42 22.42 5.88
CA GLY A 52 -19.72 21.75 6.04
C GLY A 52 -19.91 20.47 5.24
N ASN A 53 -18.97 20.06 4.40
CA ASN A 53 -18.97 18.71 3.85
C ASN A 53 -18.31 17.76 4.86
N PRO A 54 -19.05 16.81 5.42
CA PRO A 54 -18.41 15.82 6.27
C PRO A 54 -17.42 15.02 5.42
N SER A 55 -16.16 15.01 5.82
CA SER A 55 -15.17 14.04 5.31
C SER A 55 -15.44 12.64 5.89
N SER A 56 -16.70 12.35 6.23
CA SER A 56 -17.05 11.11 6.89
C SER A 56 -16.98 9.97 5.90
N TRP A 57 -16.14 9.03 6.22
CA TRP A 57 -16.13 7.72 5.61
C TRP A 57 -16.98 6.79 6.50
N ASP A 58 -18.25 6.70 6.19
CA ASP A 58 -19.17 5.76 6.81
C ASP A 58 -19.68 4.79 5.72
N SER A 59 -19.03 3.65 5.64
CA SER A 59 -19.30 2.62 4.64
C SER A 59 -19.59 1.26 5.27
N ASP A 60 -19.74 1.20 6.58
CA ASP A 60 -19.95 -0.08 7.28
C ASP A 60 -21.23 -0.79 6.82
N TRP A 61 -22.25 -0.02 6.40
CA TRP A 61 -23.48 -0.54 5.82
C TRP A 61 -23.26 -1.35 4.53
N ILE A 62 -22.18 -1.06 3.76
CA ILE A 62 -21.83 -1.82 2.54
C ILE A 62 -21.49 -3.27 2.90
N TRP A 63 -20.92 -3.49 4.09
CA TRP A 63 -20.30 -4.75 4.47
C TRP A 63 -21.03 -5.46 5.62
N GLU A 64 -22.26 -5.09 5.92
CA GLU A 64 -23.05 -5.71 7.01
C GLU A 64 -23.10 -7.24 6.89
N GLY A 65 -23.13 -7.80 5.68
CA GLY A 65 -23.14 -9.24 5.43
C GLY A 65 -21.84 -9.99 5.73
N LEU A 66 -20.71 -9.28 5.88
CA LEU A 66 -19.41 -9.89 6.18
C LEU A 66 -19.12 -9.97 7.68
N GLY A 67 -19.87 -9.23 8.50
CA GLY A 67 -19.68 -9.16 9.96
C GLY A 67 -18.68 -8.10 10.40
N LYS A 68 -18.83 -7.64 11.64
CA LYS A 68 -18.03 -6.52 12.20
C LYS A 68 -16.56 -6.86 12.39
N ASP A 69 -16.24 -8.14 12.59
CA ASP A 69 -14.88 -8.63 12.84
C ASP A 69 -14.20 -9.12 11.55
N TRP A 70 -14.67 -8.66 10.38
CA TRP A 70 -14.10 -9.06 9.12
C TRP A 70 -12.64 -8.59 9.00
N ASN A 71 -11.73 -9.52 8.70
CA ASN A 71 -10.30 -9.22 8.59
C ASN A 71 -9.94 -8.72 7.18
N TRP A 72 -9.91 -7.40 7.02
CA TRP A 72 -9.53 -6.73 5.78
C TRP A 72 -8.07 -6.94 5.37
N ASP A 73 -7.18 -7.25 6.31
CA ASP A 73 -5.75 -7.45 6.06
C ASP A 73 -5.49 -8.67 5.15
N LYS A 74 -6.46 -9.57 5.06
CA LYS A 74 -6.42 -10.76 4.21
C LYS A 74 -7.07 -10.58 2.84
N VAL A 75 -7.68 -9.43 2.58
CA VAL A 75 -8.32 -9.14 1.30
C VAL A 75 -7.28 -8.59 0.34
N THR A 76 -7.11 -9.25 -0.81
CA THR A 76 -6.20 -8.80 -1.86
C THR A 76 -7.00 -8.14 -2.98
N PHE A 77 -6.92 -6.82 -3.09
CA PHE A 77 -7.63 -6.07 -4.11
C PHE A 77 -6.71 -5.02 -4.75
N ASN A 78 -6.35 -5.26 -6.01
CA ASN A 78 -5.55 -4.38 -6.86
C ASN A 78 -6.20 -4.31 -8.25
N ASP A 79 -5.60 -3.60 -9.21
CA ASP A 79 -6.18 -3.45 -10.54
C ASP A 79 -6.37 -4.79 -11.28
N ALA A 80 -5.44 -5.73 -11.12
CA ALA A 80 -5.59 -7.06 -11.71
C ALA A 80 -6.79 -7.80 -11.09
N ARG A 81 -6.93 -7.75 -9.77
CA ARG A 81 -8.07 -8.36 -9.05
C ARG A 81 -9.39 -7.68 -9.40
N LYS A 82 -9.40 -6.35 -9.53
CA LYS A 82 -10.55 -5.59 -10.01
C LYS A 82 -10.99 -6.08 -11.38
N GLY A 83 -10.04 -6.21 -12.32
CA GLY A 83 -10.32 -6.72 -13.67
C GLY A 83 -10.89 -8.14 -13.66
N THR A 84 -10.34 -9.04 -12.82
CA THR A 84 -10.88 -10.39 -12.59
C THR A 84 -12.32 -10.33 -12.10
N TYR A 85 -12.62 -9.50 -11.10
CA TYR A 85 -13.97 -9.37 -10.56
C TYR A 85 -14.96 -8.83 -11.61
N GLU A 86 -14.60 -7.77 -12.35
CA GLU A 86 -15.43 -7.19 -13.42
C GLU A 86 -15.74 -8.19 -14.53
N ARG A 87 -14.80 -9.07 -14.86
CA ARG A 87 -15.01 -10.18 -15.81
C ARG A 87 -15.97 -11.22 -15.23
N LEU A 88 -15.72 -11.66 -14.00
CA LEU A 88 -16.51 -12.71 -13.32
C LEU A 88 -17.96 -12.27 -13.01
N PHE A 89 -18.22 -10.96 -12.84
CA PHE A 89 -19.59 -10.46 -12.67
C PHE A 89 -20.47 -10.67 -13.90
N LYS A 90 -19.86 -10.86 -15.09
CA LYS A 90 -20.56 -11.08 -16.38
C LYS A 90 -20.83 -12.56 -16.65
N VAL A 91 -20.32 -13.46 -15.81
CA VAL A 91 -20.39 -14.91 -15.98
C VAL A 91 -21.46 -15.48 -15.06
N SER A 92 -22.20 -16.49 -15.52
CA SER A 92 -23.21 -17.16 -14.69
C SER A 92 -22.58 -17.84 -13.45
N PRO A 93 -23.33 -18.03 -12.35
CA PRO A 93 -22.79 -18.70 -11.15
C PRO A 93 -22.22 -20.10 -11.45
N GLU A 94 -22.85 -20.86 -12.34
CA GLU A 94 -22.42 -22.22 -12.70
C GLU A 94 -21.10 -22.21 -13.51
N GLU A 95 -20.93 -21.25 -14.42
CA GLU A 95 -19.69 -21.09 -15.20
C GLU A 95 -18.58 -20.54 -14.33
N ARG A 96 -18.90 -19.63 -13.45
CA ARG A 96 -17.96 -19.00 -12.50
C ARG A 96 -17.26 -20.02 -11.62
N THR A 97 -17.99 -21.00 -11.11
CA THR A 97 -17.38 -22.06 -10.28
C THR A 97 -16.36 -22.93 -11.00
N LYS A 98 -16.34 -22.91 -12.34
CA LYS A 98 -15.37 -23.62 -13.19
C LYS A 98 -14.20 -22.76 -13.63
N ASP A 99 -14.28 -21.45 -13.37
CA ASP A 99 -13.26 -20.49 -13.76
C ASP A 99 -12.00 -20.62 -12.88
N ALA A 100 -10.83 -20.71 -13.50
CA ALA A 100 -9.57 -20.92 -12.80
C ALA A 100 -9.19 -19.73 -11.88
N GLU A 101 -9.48 -18.49 -12.29
CA GLU A 101 -9.20 -17.30 -11.46
C GLU A 101 -10.15 -17.26 -10.25
N TYR A 102 -11.42 -17.63 -10.43
CA TYR A 102 -12.35 -17.75 -9.31
C TYR A 102 -11.94 -18.85 -8.34
N GLN A 103 -11.51 -20.01 -8.83
CA GLN A 103 -11.00 -21.11 -7.99
C GLN A 103 -9.72 -20.71 -7.24
N GLY A 104 -8.88 -19.89 -7.85
CA GLY A 104 -7.65 -19.36 -7.26
C GLY A 104 -7.85 -18.24 -6.23
N LEU A 105 -9.10 -17.76 -6.01
CA LEU A 105 -9.38 -16.79 -4.96
C LEU A 105 -9.17 -17.40 -3.57
N SER A 106 -8.58 -16.62 -2.67
CA SER A 106 -8.57 -16.96 -1.24
C SER A 106 -10.00 -17.07 -0.70
N VAL A 107 -10.16 -17.65 0.47
CA VAL A 107 -11.48 -17.73 1.12
C VAL A 107 -12.04 -16.33 1.38
N GLU A 108 -11.19 -15.42 1.80
CA GLU A 108 -11.54 -14.04 2.08
C GLU A 108 -11.91 -13.28 0.81
N ASP A 109 -11.08 -13.35 -0.24
CA ASP A 109 -11.36 -12.71 -1.53
C ASP A 109 -12.65 -13.24 -2.17
N ARG A 110 -12.90 -14.55 -2.05
CA ARG A 110 -14.14 -15.17 -2.56
C ARG A 110 -15.37 -14.65 -1.84
N LYS A 111 -15.33 -14.52 -0.52
CA LYS A 111 -16.44 -13.95 0.25
C LYS A 111 -16.71 -12.50 -0.13
N VAL A 112 -15.68 -11.69 -0.30
CA VAL A 112 -15.82 -10.32 -0.79
C VAL A 112 -16.41 -10.31 -2.19
N PHE A 113 -15.90 -11.15 -3.09
CA PHE A 113 -16.42 -11.26 -4.45
C PHE A 113 -17.93 -11.63 -4.47
N GLU A 114 -18.33 -12.65 -3.73
CA GLU A 114 -19.75 -13.08 -3.69
C GLU A 114 -20.66 -12.00 -3.07
N HIS A 115 -20.16 -11.30 -2.07
CA HIS A 115 -20.87 -10.16 -1.49
C HIS A 115 -21.09 -9.04 -2.54
N LEU A 116 -20.03 -8.69 -3.29
CA LEU A 116 -20.10 -7.73 -4.39
C LEU A 116 -21.01 -8.23 -5.53
N ALA A 117 -20.95 -9.51 -5.88
CA ALA A 117 -21.77 -10.10 -6.94
C ALA A 117 -23.27 -10.01 -6.65
N GLY A 118 -23.65 -10.04 -5.38
CA GLY A 118 -25.04 -9.84 -4.92
C GLY A 118 -25.53 -8.40 -4.96
N MET A 119 -24.65 -7.41 -5.18
CA MET A 119 -25.00 -5.99 -5.19
C MET A 119 -25.47 -5.49 -6.57
N PRO A 120 -26.33 -4.46 -6.63
CA PRO A 120 -26.56 -3.67 -7.85
C PRO A 120 -25.26 -3.06 -8.39
N GLY A 121 -25.18 -2.90 -9.71
CA GLY A 121 -23.93 -2.47 -10.38
C GLY A 121 -23.34 -1.15 -9.87
N GLU A 122 -24.19 -0.14 -9.61
CA GLU A 122 -23.76 1.16 -9.08
C GLU A 122 -23.14 1.02 -7.66
N ARG A 123 -23.80 0.28 -6.78
CA ARG A 123 -23.29 0.02 -5.43
C ARG A 123 -22.02 -0.82 -5.42
N ARG A 124 -21.86 -1.70 -6.40
CA ARG A 124 -20.66 -2.53 -6.55
C ARG A 124 -19.42 -1.69 -6.81
N THR A 125 -19.53 -0.65 -7.64
CA THR A 125 -18.42 0.28 -7.91
C THR A 125 -18.01 1.03 -6.64
N GLU A 126 -18.99 1.53 -5.89
CA GLU A 126 -18.75 2.19 -4.60
C GLU A 126 -18.09 1.26 -3.59
N ALA A 127 -18.56 0.02 -3.49
CA ALA A 127 -17.99 -0.98 -2.61
C ALA A 127 -16.55 -1.35 -2.99
N MET A 128 -16.24 -1.49 -4.29
CA MET A 128 -14.86 -1.73 -4.73
C MET A 128 -13.94 -0.53 -4.40
N LEU A 129 -14.43 0.68 -4.51
CA LEU A 129 -13.69 1.88 -4.09
C LEU A 129 -13.46 1.88 -2.57
N ASP A 130 -14.45 1.46 -1.79
CA ASP A 130 -14.32 1.35 -0.34
C ASP A 130 -13.23 0.34 0.09
N ILE A 131 -13.05 -0.75 -0.63
CA ILE A 131 -11.94 -1.68 -0.36
C ILE A 131 -10.60 -0.93 -0.46
N THR A 132 -10.40 -0.10 -1.49
CA THR A 132 -9.15 0.65 -1.65
C THR A 132 -8.93 1.69 -0.56
N ARG A 133 -10.00 2.28 -0.04
CA ARG A 133 -9.95 3.21 1.10
C ARG A 133 -9.49 2.48 2.36
N ARG A 134 -10.05 1.29 2.64
CA ARG A 134 -9.64 0.45 3.77
C ARG A 134 -8.18 0.01 3.66
N GLN A 135 -7.72 -0.33 2.47
CA GLN A 135 -6.32 -0.67 2.21
C GLN A 135 -5.38 0.52 2.42
N SER A 136 -5.78 1.72 1.99
CA SER A 136 -5.03 2.95 2.27
C SER A 136 -4.96 3.21 3.77
N PHE A 137 -6.07 3.17 4.47
CA PHE A 137 -6.11 3.34 5.92
C PHE A 137 -5.21 2.34 6.66
N HIS A 138 -5.22 1.07 6.23
CA HIS A 138 -4.36 0.05 6.79
C HIS A 138 -2.87 0.39 6.60
N PHE A 139 -2.48 0.85 5.41
CA PHE A 139 -1.12 1.32 5.16
C PHE A 139 -0.70 2.44 6.12
N TYR A 140 -1.54 3.47 6.29
CA TYR A 140 -1.25 4.57 7.22
C TYR A 140 -1.12 4.08 8.66
N LYS A 141 -2.03 3.21 9.11
CA LYS A 141 -1.98 2.59 10.44
C LYS A 141 -0.65 1.90 10.69
N ASP A 142 -0.19 1.08 9.76
CA ASP A 142 1.05 0.32 9.91
C ASP A 142 2.29 1.22 9.82
N ALA A 143 2.30 2.20 8.91
CA ALA A 143 3.40 3.16 8.80
C ALA A 143 3.52 4.06 10.04
N ILE A 144 2.39 4.49 10.62
CA ILE A 144 2.36 5.24 11.88
C ILE A 144 2.81 4.35 13.04
N ALA A 145 2.35 3.09 13.11
CA ALA A 145 2.77 2.14 14.12
C ALA A 145 4.28 1.87 14.06
N LEU A 146 4.83 1.69 12.85
CA LEU A 146 6.29 1.55 12.67
C LEU A 146 7.02 2.79 13.17
N ARG A 147 6.56 4.00 12.82
CA ARG A 147 7.16 5.24 13.31
C ARG A 147 7.11 5.35 14.83
N GLY A 148 6.01 4.96 15.44
CA GLY A 148 5.82 4.99 16.90
C GLY A 148 6.61 3.91 17.65
N SER A 149 6.97 2.82 16.97
CA SER A 149 7.60 1.66 17.60
C SER A 149 9.11 1.81 17.86
N SER A 150 9.77 2.81 17.24
CA SER A 150 11.22 2.95 17.31
C SER A 150 11.67 4.40 17.47
N PRO A 151 12.61 4.67 18.39
CA PRO A 151 13.22 5.99 18.53
C PRO A 151 13.99 6.42 17.27
N ALA A 152 14.38 5.49 16.40
CA ALA A 152 15.05 5.81 15.13
C ALA A 152 14.19 6.65 14.17
N PHE A 153 12.86 6.65 14.33
CA PHE A 153 11.95 7.48 13.52
C PHE A 153 11.54 8.80 14.18
N ARG A 154 12.07 9.14 15.35
CA ARG A 154 11.84 10.45 15.97
C ARG A 154 12.47 11.57 15.14
N ALA A 155 11.96 12.79 15.33
CA ALA A 155 12.40 13.97 14.58
C ALA A 155 13.90 14.28 14.74
N ASP A 156 14.45 13.98 15.91
CA ASP A 156 15.84 14.21 16.33
C ASP A 156 16.79 13.04 16.06
N ALA A 157 16.29 11.91 15.56
CA ALA A 157 17.12 10.76 15.26
C ALA A 157 18.04 11.02 14.06
N GLU A 158 19.19 10.35 14.05
CA GLU A 158 20.16 10.46 12.96
C GLU A 158 19.56 10.02 11.61
N VAL A 159 19.77 10.83 10.60
CA VAL A 159 19.42 10.54 9.20
C VAL A 159 20.67 10.63 8.34
N LYS A 160 20.94 9.59 7.59
CA LYS A 160 22.07 9.59 6.65
C LYS A 160 21.61 9.11 5.28
N ARG A 161 21.75 9.96 4.25
CA ARG A 161 21.58 9.53 2.87
C ARG A 161 22.70 8.55 2.49
N VAL A 162 22.35 7.38 2.00
CA VAL A 162 23.33 6.33 1.62
C VAL A 162 23.41 6.13 0.11
N TYR A 163 22.34 6.45 -0.62
CA TYR A 163 22.31 6.29 -2.08
C TYR A 163 21.33 7.25 -2.73
N THR A 164 21.65 7.67 -3.96
CA THR A 164 20.72 8.42 -4.84
C THR A 164 21.11 8.14 -6.29
N HIS A 165 20.13 7.81 -7.13
CA HIS A 165 20.28 7.65 -8.57
C HIS A 165 19.11 8.33 -9.27
N ASN A 166 19.39 9.47 -9.95
CA ASN A 166 18.34 10.32 -10.49
C ASN A 166 17.64 9.70 -11.71
N GLU A 167 18.36 9.01 -12.57
CA GLU A 167 17.81 8.40 -13.78
C GLU A 167 16.81 7.27 -13.44
N ASP A 168 17.14 6.46 -12.42
CA ASP A 168 16.24 5.42 -11.93
C ASP A 168 15.23 5.94 -10.90
N ALA A 169 15.33 7.22 -10.52
CA ALA A 169 14.53 7.85 -9.49
C ALA A 169 14.55 7.06 -8.16
N VAL A 170 15.74 6.58 -7.76
CA VAL A 170 15.94 5.80 -6.52
C VAL A 170 16.67 6.63 -5.49
N MET A 171 16.23 6.55 -4.25
CA MET A 171 16.93 7.07 -3.09
C MET A 171 16.93 6.07 -1.94
N ALA A 172 18.01 6.11 -1.14
CA ALA A 172 18.08 5.36 0.11
C ALA A 172 18.72 6.17 1.22
N PHE A 173 18.19 6.05 2.42
CA PHE A 173 18.69 6.68 3.63
C PHE A 173 18.52 5.79 4.85
N THR A 174 19.39 5.95 5.83
CA THR A 174 19.26 5.29 7.13
C THR A 174 18.62 6.20 8.15
N ARG A 175 17.92 5.59 9.09
CA ARG A 175 17.39 6.17 10.31
C ARG A 175 18.02 5.43 11.48
N LYS A 176 18.62 6.15 12.45
CA LYS A 176 19.33 5.52 13.56
C LYS A 176 19.11 6.24 14.86
N SER A 177 18.95 5.45 15.93
CA SER A 177 18.96 5.92 17.32
C SER A 177 19.49 4.80 18.23
N GLY A 178 20.63 5.02 18.89
CA GLY A 178 21.29 3.97 19.65
C GLY A 178 21.65 2.77 18.77
N ASP A 179 21.19 1.59 19.16
CA ASP A 179 21.43 0.33 18.44
C ASP A 179 20.39 0.04 17.36
N GLU A 180 19.31 0.81 17.32
CA GLU A 180 18.28 0.63 16.29
C GLU A 180 18.63 1.38 15.01
N GLU A 181 18.70 0.65 13.90
CA GLU A 181 19.00 1.19 12.59
C GLU A 181 18.04 0.62 11.55
N TYR A 182 17.49 1.53 10.74
CA TYR A 182 16.59 1.21 9.63
C TYR A 182 17.15 1.79 8.33
N LEU A 183 16.95 1.08 7.24
CA LEU A 183 17.24 1.53 5.89
C LEU A 183 15.92 1.68 5.13
N VAL A 184 15.68 2.86 4.61
CA VAL A 184 14.55 3.15 3.71
C VAL A 184 15.09 3.21 2.29
N VAL A 185 14.54 2.39 1.41
CA VAL A 185 14.84 2.38 -0.02
C VAL A 185 13.56 2.69 -0.78
N ALA A 186 13.59 3.73 -1.60
CA ALA A 186 12.43 4.28 -2.24
C ALA A 186 12.67 4.58 -3.73
N SER A 187 11.66 4.42 -4.55
CA SER A 187 11.70 4.71 -5.97
C SER A 187 10.42 5.37 -6.47
N LEU A 188 10.54 6.39 -7.32
CA LEU A 188 9.46 6.94 -8.13
C LEU A 188 9.44 6.39 -9.55
N ASN A 189 10.22 5.35 -9.84
CA ASN A 189 10.17 4.69 -11.14
C ASN A 189 8.77 4.13 -11.41
N ARG A 190 8.36 4.11 -12.69
CA ARG A 190 7.06 3.55 -13.10
C ARG A 190 7.06 2.02 -13.18
N LYS A 191 8.25 1.39 -13.06
CA LYS A 191 8.43 -0.05 -13.11
C LYS A 191 9.03 -0.53 -11.81
N ASN A 192 8.70 -1.75 -11.44
CA ASN A 192 9.39 -2.46 -10.38
C ASN A 192 10.87 -2.63 -10.73
N LEU A 193 11.75 -2.36 -9.78
CA LEU A 193 13.19 -2.55 -9.92
C LEU A 193 13.58 -3.87 -9.26
N GLU A 194 13.65 -4.93 -10.06
CA GLU A 194 14.01 -6.26 -9.58
C GLU A 194 15.54 -6.39 -9.47
N GLY A 195 15.98 -6.89 -8.32
CA GLY A 195 17.39 -7.11 -8.07
C GLY A 195 18.26 -5.86 -8.25
N TYR A 196 17.73 -4.69 -7.94
CA TYR A 196 18.42 -3.43 -8.08
C TYR A 196 19.69 -3.40 -7.21
N THR A 197 20.84 -3.17 -7.83
CA THR A 197 22.12 -3.22 -7.14
C THR A 197 22.51 -1.83 -6.65
N MET A 198 22.73 -1.70 -5.35
CA MET A 198 23.23 -0.47 -4.73
C MET A 198 24.19 -0.79 -3.59
N PRO A 199 25.13 0.12 -3.26
CA PRO A 199 25.90 0.00 -2.04
C PRO A 199 24.99 0.21 -0.82
N LEU A 200 24.95 -0.79 0.07
CA LEU A 200 24.18 -0.73 1.31
C LEU A 200 25.11 -0.66 2.52
N PRO A 201 24.66 -0.06 3.63
CA PRO A 201 25.38 -0.14 4.89
C PRO A 201 25.64 -1.60 5.30
N PRO A 202 26.82 -1.91 5.89
CA PRO A 202 27.11 -3.26 6.37
C PRO A 202 26.09 -3.75 7.39
N GLY A 203 25.73 -5.02 7.32
CA GLY A 203 24.81 -5.67 8.25
C GLY A 203 23.82 -6.58 7.56
N ASN A 204 23.05 -7.31 8.38
CA ASN A 204 21.91 -8.10 7.94
C ASN A 204 20.66 -7.25 8.07
N TRP A 205 19.83 -7.23 7.04
CA TRP A 205 18.65 -6.39 6.97
C TRP A 205 17.39 -7.24 6.72
N LYS A 206 16.33 -6.94 7.43
CA LYS A 206 15.03 -7.58 7.29
C LYS A 206 13.98 -6.57 6.89
N GLU A 207 13.20 -6.86 5.85
CA GLU A 207 12.05 -6.03 5.46
C GLU A 207 11.00 -6.04 6.59
N VAL A 208 10.58 -4.84 6.99
CA VAL A 208 9.57 -4.63 8.05
C VAL A 208 8.38 -3.84 7.56
N LEU A 209 8.50 -3.13 6.44
CA LEU A 209 7.40 -2.47 5.75
C LEU A 209 7.67 -2.49 4.24
N ASN A 210 6.62 -2.78 3.48
CA ASN A 210 6.64 -2.73 2.02
C ASN A 210 5.37 -1.99 1.56
N SER A 211 5.54 -0.84 0.91
CA SER A 211 4.39 -0.03 0.45
C SER A 211 3.57 -0.71 -0.65
N ASP A 212 4.11 -1.74 -1.31
CA ASP A 212 3.43 -2.55 -2.33
C ASP A 212 2.89 -3.88 -1.77
N ALA A 213 2.75 -3.99 -0.44
CA ALA A 213 2.16 -5.18 0.15
C ALA A 213 0.71 -5.37 -0.33
N ALA A 214 0.30 -6.63 -0.51
CA ALA A 214 -1.05 -6.98 -0.94
C ALA A 214 -2.12 -6.46 0.01
N ALA A 215 -1.84 -6.39 1.31
CA ALA A 215 -2.71 -5.82 2.33
C ALA A 215 -3.05 -4.34 2.09
N TYR A 216 -2.20 -3.63 1.36
CA TYR A 216 -2.39 -2.22 0.97
C TYR A 216 -2.87 -2.07 -0.49
N GLY A 217 -3.28 -3.17 -1.13
CA GLY A 217 -3.71 -3.18 -2.53
C GLY A 217 -2.57 -3.14 -3.53
N GLY A 218 -1.37 -3.51 -3.12
CA GLY A 218 -0.21 -3.69 -3.98
C GLY A 218 -0.13 -5.08 -4.60
N SER A 219 0.96 -5.30 -5.33
CA SER A 219 1.28 -6.56 -6.01
C SER A 219 2.20 -7.47 -5.20
N ASN A 220 2.55 -7.05 -3.99
CA ASN A 220 3.47 -7.75 -3.10
C ASN A 220 4.90 -7.86 -3.64
N PHE A 221 5.30 -6.89 -4.48
CA PHE A 221 6.65 -6.85 -4.99
C PHE A 221 7.59 -6.24 -3.94
N GLY A 222 8.53 -7.03 -3.45
CA GLY A 222 9.46 -6.63 -2.38
C GLY A 222 10.48 -7.72 -2.09
N ASN A 223 11.05 -7.71 -0.90
CA ASN A 223 12.15 -8.60 -0.49
C ASN A 223 11.66 -9.75 0.40
N GLY A 224 10.37 -10.02 0.38
CA GLY A 224 9.70 -11.02 1.19
C GLY A 224 9.06 -10.41 2.45
N ASN A 225 7.77 -10.64 2.61
CA ASN A 225 6.99 -10.08 3.72
C ASN A 225 7.39 -10.63 5.09
N TYR A 226 8.01 -11.79 5.12
CA TYR A 226 8.33 -12.47 6.37
C TYR A 226 9.77 -13.00 6.33
N GLY A 227 10.71 -12.11 6.63
CA GLY A 227 12.02 -12.54 7.04
C GLY A 227 13.09 -12.69 5.96
N ALA A 228 12.91 -12.16 4.75
CA ALA A 228 14.05 -12.01 3.85
C ALA A 228 15.11 -11.13 4.52
N THR A 229 16.26 -11.71 4.78
CA THR A 229 17.40 -10.98 5.34
C THR A 229 18.30 -10.58 4.19
N LEU A 230 18.51 -9.28 4.05
CA LEU A 230 19.49 -8.73 3.11
C LEU A 230 20.81 -8.53 3.86
N SER A 231 21.91 -8.92 3.24
CA SER A 231 23.26 -8.71 3.81
C SER A 231 23.86 -7.40 3.29
N GLY A 232 24.60 -6.67 4.11
CA GLY A 232 25.27 -5.43 3.71
C GLY A 232 26.33 -5.63 2.61
N GLY A 233 26.72 -4.55 1.98
CA GLY A 233 27.66 -4.52 0.86
C GLY A 233 26.95 -4.16 -0.45
N ASN A 234 27.46 -4.62 -1.59
CA ASN A 234 26.75 -4.47 -2.87
C ASN A 234 25.64 -5.52 -2.94
N MET A 235 24.42 -5.14 -2.63
CA MET A 235 23.29 -6.04 -2.61
C MET A 235 22.26 -5.74 -3.68
N LYS A 236 21.58 -6.79 -4.07
CA LYS A 236 20.36 -6.71 -4.88
C LYS A 236 19.15 -6.52 -3.97
N VAL A 237 18.39 -5.47 -4.21
CA VAL A 237 17.15 -5.17 -3.49
C VAL A 237 16.02 -5.00 -4.49
N ASN A 238 14.85 -5.54 -4.19
CA ASN A 238 13.63 -5.28 -4.95
C ASN A 238 12.98 -4.00 -4.44
N VAL A 239 12.75 -3.04 -5.34
CA VAL A 239 12.09 -1.78 -5.01
C VAL A 239 10.82 -1.65 -5.83
N PRO A 240 9.65 -1.51 -5.22
CA PRO A 240 8.39 -1.42 -5.96
C PRO A 240 8.26 -0.12 -6.75
N ALA A 241 7.49 -0.17 -7.83
CA ALA A 241 7.14 0.99 -8.65
C ALA A 241 6.39 2.04 -7.83
N ALA A 242 6.83 3.30 -7.89
CA ALA A 242 6.30 4.39 -7.09
C ALA A 242 6.09 3.96 -5.62
N GLY A 243 7.10 3.33 -5.04
CA GLY A 243 6.99 2.71 -3.72
C GLY A 243 8.29 2.72 -2.94
N TYR A 244 8.24 2.13 -1.75
CA TYR A 244 9.40 2.03 -0.88
C TYR A 244 9.32 0.79 0.02
N VAL A 245 10.48 0.38 0.50
CA VAL A 245 10.62 -0.65 1.52
C VAL A 245 11.41 -0.09 2.70
N VAL A 246 11.06 -0.55 3.90
CA VAL A 246 11.80 -0.26 5.13
C VAL A 246 12.42 -1.56 5.63
N LEU A 247 13.73 -1.54 5.79
CA LEU A 247 14.52 -2.67 6.26
C LEU A 247 15.07 -2.34 7.64
N ARG A 248 14.92 -3.26 8.60
CA ARG A 248 15.49 -3.15 9.95
C ARG A 248 16.78 -3.96 10.02
N LYS A 249 17.83 -3.36 10.57
CA LYS A 249 19.09 -4.05 10.86
C LYS A 249 18.88 -5.09 11.98
N GLN A 250 19.44 -6.28 11.78
CA GLN A 250 19.37 -7.40 12.72
C GLN A 250 20.59 -7.44 13.63
#